data_1a96aad070857cc6b9126bcb35eb2249
#
_entry.id   1a96aad070857cc6b9126bcb35eb2249
#
_cell.length_a   1.000
_cell.length_b   1.000
_cell.length_c   1.000
_cell.angle_alpha   90.00
_cell.angle_beta   90.00
_cell.angle_gamma   90.00
#
_symmetry.space_group_name_H-M   'P 1'
#
loop_
_entity.id
_entity.type
_entity.pdbx_description
1 polymer ?
#
loop_
_entity_poly.entity_id
_entity_poly.type
_entity_poly.pdbx_seq_one_letter_code
_entity_poly.pdbx_strand_id
1 'polypeptide(L)'
;MAALLVGASCNTKQEKAAEGFTGAPGEVKLITLDPGHFHAALVQKVSYPQVSKDVYVYAPTGFDVDEHLKRIQGFNTRAENPTAWNEIVYTGDDYLEKM
;
A
#
# COMPACT_ATOMS: atom_id res chain seq x y z
N MET A 1 -32.08 -32.58 -6.53
CA MET A 1 -31.60 -32.15 -6.31
C MET A 1 -31.05 -31.38 -6.59
N ALA A 2 -30.97 -31.13 -6.88
CA ALA A 2 -30.26 -30.61 -6.99
C ALA A 2 -30.11 -29.61 -7.03
N ALA A 3 -30.37 -29.29 -6.93
CA ALA A 3 -30.19 -28.33 -6.89
C ALA A 3 -29.53 -27.80 -6.25
N LEU A 4 -29.38 -28.02 -6.04
CA LEU A 4 -28.83 -27.52 -5.48
C LEU A 4 -28.09 -26.94 -5.73
N LEU A 5 -28.06 -27.06 -6.19
CA LEU A 5 -27.29 -26.72 -6.36
C LEU A 5 -27.22 -25.78 -6.68
N VAL A 6 -27.71 -25.76 -6.79
CA VAL A 6 -27.63 -24.87 -7.13
C VAL A 6 -27.39 -23.84 -6.54
N GLY A 7 -27.97 -23.60 -5.77
CA GLY A 7 -27.70 -22.50 -5.06
C GLY A 7 -26.32 -22.25 -4.94
N ALA A 8 -25.69 -23.18 -4.78
CA ALA A 8 -24.34 -22.99 -4.52
C ALA A 8 -23.67 -22.24 -5.56
N SER A 9 -24.02 -22.42 -6.70
CA SER A 9 -23.19 -21.86 -7.66
C SER A 9 -23.29 -20.46 -7.92
N CYS A 10 -24.40 -19.94 -7.91
CA CYS A 10 -24.48 -18.65 -8.38
C CYS A 10 -23.87 -17.64 -7.58
N ASN A 11 -23.65 -17.81 -6.38
CA ASN A 11 -23.15 -16.76 -5.61
C ASN A 11 -21.69 -16.57 -5.72
N THR A 12 -21.04 -17.31 -6.49
CA THR A 12 -19.62 -17.19 -6.57
C THR A 12 -19.12 -15.83 -6.93
N LYS A 13 -19.70 -15.19 -7.90
CA LYS A 13 -19.26 -13.90 -8.25
C LYS A 13 -19.48 -12.90 -7.24
N GLN A 14 -20.56 -12.96 -6.60
CA GLN A 14 -20.85 -12.05 -5.57
C GLN A 14 -19.90 -12.18 -4.48
N GLU A 15 -19.55 -13.34 -4.15
CA GLU A 15 -18.65 -13.58 -3.10
C GLU A 15 -17.31 -12.97 -3.36
N LYS A 16 -16.88 -13.00 -4.60
CA LYS A 16 -15.67 -12.43 -4.95
C LYS A 16 -15.64 -10.98 -4.65
N ALA A 17 -16.64 -10.28 -5.00
CA ALA A 17 -16.71 -8.88 -4.73
C ALA A 17 -16.73 -8.61 -3.28
N ALA A 18 -17.46 -9.39 -2.54
CA ALA A 18 -17.55 -9.18 -1.12
C ALA A 18 -16.26 -9.50 -0.43
N GLU A 19 -15.47 -10.34 -1.05
CA GLU A 19 -14.21 -10.72 -0.46
C GLU A 19 -13.12 -9.74 -0.74
N GLY A 20 -13.44 -8.61 -1.34
CA GLY A 20 -12.44 -7.65 -1.69
C GLY A 20 -11.58 -7.25 -0.52
N PHE A 21 -12.14 -6.90 0.59
CA PHE A 21 -11.38 -6.51 1.76
C PHE A 21 -11.81 -7.33 2.95
N THR A 22 -10.91 -8.04 3.54
CA THR A 22 -11.24 -8.88 4.69
C THR A 22 -10.56 -8.42 5.97
N GLY A 23 -9.63 -7.46 5.88
CA GLY A 23 -8.89 -7.00 7.06
C GLY A 23 -7.76 -7.92 7.44
N ALA A 24 -7.36 -8.81 6.54
CA ALA A 24 -6.28 -9.74 6.83
C ALA A 24 -4.94 -9.02 6.92
N PRO A 25 -3.96 -9.58 7.64
CA PRO A 25 -2.66 -8.94 7.73
C PRO A 25 -2.03 -8.71 6.37
N GLY A 26 -1.56 -7.51 6.13
CA GLY A 26 -0.86 -7.17 4.89
C GLY A 26 -1.73 -7.10 3.66
N GLU A 27 -3.03 -7.12 3.82
CA GLU A 27 -3.94 -7.13 2.70
C GLU A 27 -3.94 -5.81 1.91
N VAL A 28 -3.78 -4.70 2.61
CA VAL A 28 -3.80 -3.38 1.98
C VAL A 28 -2.41 -3.03 1.48
N LYS A 29 -2.31 -2.68 0.20
CA LYS A 29 -1.04 -2.31 -0.41
C LYS A 29 -1.02 -0.81 -0.66
N LEU A 30 0.03 -0.15 -0.20
CA LEU A 30 0.16 1.29 -0.40
C LEU A 30 1.00 1.57 -1.64
N ILE A 31 0.56 2.53 -2.42
CA ILE A 31 1.31 3.03 -3.56
C ILE A 31 1.40 4.54 -3.40
N THR A 32 2.63 5.07 -3.44
CA THR A 32 2.86 6.50 -3.34
C THR A 32 3.22 7.00 -4.73
N LEU A 33 2.47 7.97 -5.21
CA LEU A 33 2.69 8.52 -6.54
C LEU A 33 3.11 9.98 -6.42
N ASP A 34 4.34 10.25 -6.83
CA ASP A 34 4.89 11.63 -6.93
C ASP A 34 4.62 12.45 -5.66
N PRO A 35 5.18 12.07 -4.53
CA PRO A 35 4.89 12.75 -3.26
C PRO A 35 5.53 14.14 -3.24
N GLY A 36 4.70 15.16 -3.34
CA GLY A 36 5.18 16.55 -3.40
C GLY A 36 4.93 17.35 -2.15
N HIS A 37 4.32 16.75 -1.13
CA HIS A 37 4.01 17.47 0.10
C HIS A 37 4.21 16.53 1.28
N PHE A 38 4.60 17.10 2.42
CA PHE A 38 4.91 16.25 3.58
C PHE A 38 3.70 15.45 4.06
N HIS A 39 2.51 15.87 3.75
CA HIS A 39 1.32 15.13 4.15
C HIS A 39 1.26 13.75 3.50
N ALA A 40 1.94 13.56 2.38
CA ALA A 40 1.94 12.25 1.73
C ALA A 40 2.51 11.17 2.64
N ALA A 41 3.38 11.53 3.56
CA ALA A 41 3.99 10.55 4.45
C ALA A 41 3.14 10.25 5.68
N LEU A 42 2.11 11.05 5.96
CA LEU A 42 1.39 10.89 7.21
C LEU A 42 0.65 9.57 7.33
N VAL A 43 0.25 8.99 6.21
CA VAL A 43 -0.45 7.71 6.24
C VAL A 43 0.48 6.61 6.74
N GLN A 44 1.79 6.83 6.69
CA GLN A 44 2.77 5.84 7.14
C GLN A 44 3.36 6.17 8.51
N LYS A 45 2.83 7.18 9.18
CA LYS A 45 3.36 7.56 10.48
C LYS A 45 3.20 6.47 11.52
N VAL A 46 2.15 5.68 11.42
CA VAL A 46 1.96 4.52 12.25
C VAL A 46 1.65 3.34 11.35
N SER A 47 1.99 2.15 11.79
CA SER A 47 1.71 0.97 10.98
C SER A 47 0.46 0.28 11.51
N TYR A 48 -0.23 -0.41 10.63
CA TYR A 48 -1.41 -1.18 10.96
C TYR A 48 -1.22 -2.61 10.44
N PRO A 49 -1.70 -3.61 11.16
CA PRO A 49 -1.48 -4.99 10.72
C PRO A 49 -2.02 -5.28 9.33
N GLN A 50 -3.12 -4.60 8.94
CA GLN A 50 -3.76 -4.86 7.66
C GLN A 50 -2.98 -4.25 6.49
N VAL A 51 -2.05 -3.34 6.76
CA VAL A 51 -1.33 -2.65 5.71
C VAL A 51 0.03 -3.31 5.51
N SER A 52 0.31 -3.70 4.27
CA SER A 52 1.58 -4.33 3.95
C SER A 52 2.72 -3.38 4.24
N LYS A 53 3.84 -3.91 4.70
CA LYS A 53 5.01 -3.10 4.97
C LYS A 53 5.73 -2.72 3.70
N ASP A 54 5.45 -3.39 2.60
CA ASP A 54 6.05 -3.06 1.31
C ASP A 54 5.24 -1.94 0.68
N VAL A 55 5.88 -0.80 0.45
CA VAL A 55 5.22 0.37 -0.10
C VAL A 55 5.91 0.73 -1.40
N TYR A 56 5.15 0.80 -2.48
CA TYR A 56 5.70 1.08 -3.80
C TYR A 56 5.64 2.57 -4.09
N VAL A 57 6.78 3.16 -4.43
CA VAL A 57 6.89 4.60 -4.67
C VAL A 57 7.26 4.82 -6.13
N TYR A 58 6.46 5.62 -6.82
CA TYR A 58 6.69 5.96 -8.22
C TYR A 58 6.75 7.48 -8.35
N ALA A 59 7.87 8.02 -8.76
CA ALA A 59 8.05 9.47 -8.78
C ALA A 59 9.21 9.88 -9.70
N PRO A 60 9.19 11.13 -10.15
CA PRO A 60 10.38 11.64 -10.84
C PRO A 60 11.50 11.78 -9.81
N THR A 61 12.72 11.70 -10.29
CA THR A 61 13.88 11.89 -9.43
C THR A 61 13.90 13.33 -8.96
N GLY A 62 14.21 13.58 -7.70
CA GLY A 62 14.35 14.94 -7.23
C GLY A 62 14.12 15.11 -5.75
N PHE A 63 14.03 16.37 -5.37
CA PHE A 63 13.94 16.77 -3.97
C PHE A 63 12.70 16.20 -3.28
N ASP A 64 11.58 16.21 -3.97
CA ASP A 64 10.32 15.79 -3.34
C ASP A 64 10.35 14.33 -2.90
N VAL A 65 10.78 13.43 -3.79
CA VAL A 65 10.81 12.03 -3.44
C VAL A 65 11.88 11.79 -2.38
N ASP A 66 13.01 12.52 -2.47
CA ASP A 66 14.07 12.34 -1.49
C ASP A 66 13.59 12.73 -0.09
N GLU A 67 12.87 13.84 0.02
CA GLU A 67 12.35 14.27 1.31
C GLU A 67 11.28 13.32 1.83
N HIS A 68 10.48 12.77 0.94
CA HIS A 68 9.47 11.81 1.34
C HIS A 68 10.15 10.58 1.96
N LEU A 69 11.17 10.06 1.28
CA LEU A 69 11.87 8.88 1.78
C LEU A 69 12.57 9.15 3.10
N LYS A 70 13.06 10.36 3.30
CA LYS A 70 13.67 10.72 4.56
C LYS A 70 12.67 10.72 5.69
N ARG A 71 11.45 11.16 5.43
CA ARG A 71 10.42 11.15 6.46
C ARG A 71 10.07 9.73 6.83
N ILE A 72 9.96 8.84 5.85
CA ILE A 72 9.67 7.45 6.13
C ILE A 72 10.80 6.82 6.93
N GLN A 73 12.03 7.13 6.58
CA GLN A 73 13.18 6.64 7.31
C GLN A 73 13.13 7.13 8.76
N GLY A 74 12.70 8.36 8.97
CA GLY A 74 12.55 8.90 10.31
C GLY A 74 11.54 8.12 11.13
N PHE A 75 10.44 7.71 10.51
CA PHE A 75 9.45 6.91 11.21
C PHE A 75 10.03 5.54 11.55
N ASN A 76 10.80 4.97 10.64
CA ASN A 76 11.37 3.63 10.83
C ASN A 76 12.46 3.60 11.90
N THR A 77 13.08 4.74 12.17
CA THR A 77 14.22 4.76 13.07
C THR A 77 13.96 5.52 14.38
N ARG A 78 12.76 6.04 14.57
CA ARG A 78 12.49 6.81 15.81
C ARG A 78 12.50 5.89 17.02
N ALA A 79 12.78 6.49 18.18
CA ALA A 79 12.97 5.73 19.41
C ALA A 79 11.67 5.08 19.89
N GLU A 80 10.55 5.77 19.70
CA GLU A 80 9.27 5.25 20.17
C GLU A 80 8.41 4.81 19.03
N ASN A 81 7.92 3.59 19.12
CA ASN A 81 7.00 3.03 18.13
C ASN A 81 7.53 3.15 16.71
N PRO A 82 8.75 2.67 16.45
CA PRO A 82 9.28 2.76 15.09
C PRO A 82 8.47 1.90 14.16
N THR A 83 8.32 2.37 12.93
CA THR A 83 7.69 1.58 11.90
C THR A 83 8.75 0.70 11.23
N ALA A 84 8.33 -0.12 10.29
CA ALA A 84 9.26 -1.00 9.57
C ALA A 84 8.91 -1.04 8.10
N TRP A 85 8.65 0.13 7.52
CA TRP A 85 8.26 0.21 6.12
C TRP A 85 9.41 -0.16 5.21
N ASN A 86 9.11 -0.91 4.17
CA ASN A 86 10.08 -1.24 3.14
C ASN A 86 9.65 -0.51 1.87
N GLU A 87 10.38 0.55 1.52
CA GLU A 87 10.02 1.38 0.38
C GLU A 87 10.67 0.81 -0.87
N ILE A 88 9.84 0.45 -1.85
CA ILE A 88 10.30 -0.07 -3.13
C ILE A 88 10.13 1.05 -4.14
N VAL A 89 11.24 1.66 -4.55
CA VAL A 89 11.23 2.95 -5.23
C VAL A 89 11.57 2.83 -6.69
N TYR A 90 10.74 3.41 -7.53
CA TYR A 90 10.98 3.52 -8.96
C TYR A 90 10.99 5.00 -9.31
N THR A 91 12.16 5.54 -9.64
CA THR A 91 12.27 6.95 -10.00
C THR A 91 12.76 7.09 -11.42
N GLY A 92 12.50 8.26 -12.01
CA GLY A 92 12.94 8.53 -13.36
C GLY A 92 11.81 9.11 -14.17
N ASP A 93 12.10 9.51 -15.41
CA ASP A 93 11.12 10.14 -16.26
C ASP A 93 9.99 9.20 -16.64
N ASP A 94 10.24 7.90 -16.58
CA ASP A 94 9.26 6.89 -16.96
C ASP A 94 8.54 6.28 -15.75
N TYR A 95 8.50 7.00 -14.63
CA TYR A 95 7.95 6.42 -13.41
C TYR A 95 6.50 5.97 -13.54
N LEU A 96 5.70 6.67 -14.34
CA LEU A 96 4.31 6.27 -14.52
C LEU A 96 4.21 4.95 -15.27
N GLU A 97 5.12 4.71 -16.17
CA GLU A 97 5.09 3.48 -16.95
C GLU A 97 5.49 2.28 -16.12
N LYS A 98 6.17 2.50 -15.02
CA LYS A 98 6.58 1.40 -14.16
C LYS A 98 5.45 0.94 -13.25
N MET A 99 4.45 1.77 -13.09
CA MET A 99 3.29 1.37 -12.33
C MET A 99 2.50 0.32 -13.08
#